data_f403092a951026b945793491d8877db2
#
_entry.id   f403092a951026b945793491d8877db2
#
_cell.length_a   1.000
_cell.length_b   1.000
_cell.length_c   1.000
_cell.angle_alpha   90.00
_cell.angle_beta   90.00
_cell.angle_gamma   90.00
#
_symmetry.space_group_name_H-M   'P 1'
#
loop_
_entity.id
_entity.type
_entity.pdbx_description
1 polymer ?
#
loop_
_entity_poly.entity_id
_entity_poly.type
_entity_poly.pdbx_seq_one_letter_code
_entity_poly.pdbx_strand_id
1 'polypeptide(L)'
;MAPLTLAATGLVLLGLAIAWRELVRERHLHRWITGHARQVLRRRAASRSPVHLIVCVVDHFEPGWGGAGLEVQRARVRRWVAEYPTLARRHRDAAGRPYQHTFFYPIEEYVPEHLDALAGLRRQGFGDVEVHLHHDGDTSDGLRAALLGFTATLRERHGLLRVDATGRVRYGFIHGNWALDNSRPDGRWCGVNDELRILGQTGCYADFTMPSAPSDTQTRKINGIYYATDDPRRPKSHNTGVDVRVGGAPTGDLLMVQGPLTLNWSRRKWGVLPRIENGELSADAPPAPERAALWVAQDIHVRGRPEWRFVKLHTHGAQEANAGVLLGEAMDALLSHLERAYNDGARYRLHYVTAWELYLLVKAAERGAPVLTVAEVVEGA
;
A
#
# COMPACT_ATOMS: atom_id res chain seq x y z
N MET A 1 -13.01 55.51 14.18
CA MET A 1 -13.29 54.07 14.47
C MET A 1 -12.74 53.12 13.40
N ALA A 2 -12.54 53.53 12.15
CA ALA A 2 -12.05 52.66 11.08
C ALA A 2 -10.60 52.07 11.24
N PRO A 3 -9.57 52.73 11.77
CA PRO A 3 -8.22 52.16 11.83
C PRO A 3 -8.05 51.05 12.86
N LEU A 4 -8.79 51.08 13.97
CA LEU A 4 -8.75 49.99 15.01
C LEU A 4 -9.38 48.70 14.55
N THR A 5 -10.45 48.78 13.75
CA THR A 5 -11.13 47.60 13.19
C THR A 5 -10.27 46.96 12.10
N LEU A 6 -9.58 47.73 11.27
CA LEU A 6 -8.64 47.21 10.27
C LEU A 6 -7.42 46.51 10.91
N ALA A 7 -6.87 47.10 12.00
CA ALA A 7 -5.76 46.50 12.73
C ALA A 7 -6.19 45.18 13.40
N ALA A 8 -7.38 45.13 14.04
CA ALA A 8 -7.90 43.92 14.65
C ALA A 8 -8.15 42.81 13.59
N THR A 9 -8.74 43.14 12.45
CA THR A 9 -8.95 42.21 11.34
C THR A 9 -7.61 41.67 10.80
N GLY A 10 -6.61 42.54 10.66
CA GLY A 10 -5.25 42.14 10.23
C GLY A 10 -4.60 41.14 11.20
N LEU A 11 -4.71 41.37 12.50
CA LEU A 11 -4.20 40.45 13.54
C LEU A 11 -4.90 39.09 13.52
N VAL A 12 -6.22 39.06 13.35
CA VAL A 12 -7.00 37.82 13.23
C VAL A 12 -6.59 37.04 12.00
N LEU A 13 -6.46 37.70 10.84
CA LEU A 13 -6.04 37.04 9.61
C LEU A 13 -4.60 36.51 9.72
N LEU A 14 -3.70 37.26 10.36
CA LEU A 14 -2.33 36.81 10.61
C LEU A 14 -2.32 35.58 11.54
N GLY A 15 -3.11 35.61 12.62
CA GLY A 15 -3.27 34.47 13.53
C GLY A 15 -3.80 33.21 12.82
N LEU A 16 -4.81 33.38 11.97
CA LEU A 16 -5.34 32.28 11.13
C LEU A 16 -4.32 31.75 10.13
N ALA A 17 -3.54 32.62 9.52
CA ALA A 17 -2.48 32.22 8.58
C ALA A 17 -1.36 31.46 9.28
N ILE A 18 -0.97 31.87 10.48
CA ILE A 18 0.02 31.15 11.31
C ILE A 18 -0.54 29.77 11.71
N ALA A 19 -1.76 29.71 12.23
CA ALA A 19 -2.39 28.44 12.62
C ALA A 19 -2.55 27.50 11.43
N TRP A 20 -2.91 28.01 10.26
CA TRP A 20 -2.97 27.24 9.03
C TRP A 20 -1.59 26.73 8.61
N ARG A 21 -0.57 27.58 8.66
CA ARG A 21 0.80 27.18 8.35
C ARG A 21 1.29 26.05 9.26
N GLU A 22 1.06 26.16 10.56
CA GLU A 22 1.45 25.12 11.52
C GLU A 22 0.65 23.82 11.27
N LEU A 23 -0.66 23.89 11.05
CA LEU A 23 -1.46 22.73 10.69
C LEU A 23 -0.94 22.01 9.42
N VAL A 24 -0.60 22.79 8.38
CA VAL A 24 -0.04 22.26 7.12
C VAL A 24 1.32 21.60 7.36
N ARG A 25 2.13 22.15 8.27
CA ARG A 25 3.43 21.59 8.65
C ARG A 25 3.31 20.34 9.49
N GLU A 26 2.52 20.37 10.57
CA GLU A 26 2.29 19.21 11.45
C GLU A 26 1.68 18.01 10.71
N ARG A 27 0.84 18.27 9.72
CA ARG A 27 0.22 17.23 8.89
C ARG A 27 1.00 16.91 7.63
N HIS A 28 2.17 17.51 7.44
CA HIS A 28 3.02 17.36 6.27
C HIS A 28 2.29 17.53 4.92
N LEU A 29 1.16 18.28 4.91
CA LEU A 29 0.36 18.52 3.70
C LEU A 29 1.18 19.18 2.58
N HIS A 30 2.12 20.07 2.94
CA HIS A 30 3.00 20.74 1.98
C HIS A 30 3.80 19.77 1.10
N ARG A 31 3.97 18.52 1.52
CA ARG A 31 4.73 17.52 0.77
C ARG A 31 3.96 16.99 -0.44
N TRP A 32 2.64 16.85 -0.35
CA TRP A 32 1.85 16.16 -1.36
C TRP A 32 0.63 16.94 -1.90
N ILE A 33 0.19 18.02 -1.25
CA ILE A 33 -1.04 18.73 -1.63
C ILE A 33 -0.99 19.29 -3.06
N THR A 34 0.20 19.72 -3.53
CA THR A 34 0.38 20.17 -4.92
C THR A 34 0.23 19.02 -5.92
N GLY A 35 0.69 17.84 -5.57
CA GLY A 35 0.47 16.60 -6.34
C GLY A 35 -1.01 16.27 -6.43
N HIS A 36 -1.72 16.36 -5.31
CA HIS A 36 -3.17 16.15 -5.24
C HIS A 36 -3.94 17.14 -6.11
N ALA A 37 -3.66 18.43 -5.99
CA ALA A 37 -4.30 19.46 -6.82
C ALA A 37 -4.11 19.20 -8.33
N ARG A 38 -2.89 18.88 -8.76
CA ARG A 38 -2.59 18.53 -10.16
C ARG A 38 -3.38 17.31 -10.63
N GLN A 39 -3.53 16.31 -9.76
CA GLN A 39 -4.27 15.10 -10.09
C GLN A 39 -5.77 15.38 -10.23
N VAL A 40 -6.36 16.14 -9.30
CA VAL A 40 -7.77 16.56 -9.38
C VAL A 40 -8.07 17.29 -10.69
N LEU A 41 -7.16 18.16 -11.13
CA LEU A 41 -7.30 18.87 -12.40
C LEU A 41 -7.16 17.97 -13.64
N ARG A 42 -6.43 16.84 -13.52
CA ARG A 42 -6.20 15.88 -14.63
C ARG A 42 -7.29 14.81 -14.77
N ARG A 43 -8.19 14.67 -13.80
CA ARG A 43 -9.25 13.63 -13.73
C ARG A 43 -10.33 13.80 -14.80
N ARG A 44 -10.04 13.57 -16.07
CA ARG A 44 -11.04 13.63 -17.13
C ARG A 44 -10.86 12.63 -18.27
N ALA A 45 -10.14 11.56 -18.10
CA ALA A 45 -10.18 10.48 -19.08
C ALA A 45 -11.42 9.63 -18.84
N ALA A 46 -12.39 9.68 -19.77
CA ALA A 46 -13.47 8.71 -19.79
C ALA A 46 -12.85 7.31 -19.97
N SER A 47 -12.97 6.46 -18.96
CA SER A 47 -12.58 5.06 -19.10
C SER A 47 -13.61 4.29 -19.90
N ARG A 48 -13.17 3.34 -20.73
CA ARG A 48 -14.05 2.40 -21.41
C ARG A 48 -14.64 1.43 -20.38
N SER A 49 -15.90 1.09 -20.52
CA SER A 49 -16.54 0.05 -19.70
C SER A 49 -16.27 -1.34 -20.29
N PRO A 50 -16.16 -2.38 -19.47
CA PRO A 50 -16.16 -2.33 -18.02
C PRO A 50 -14.82 -1.82 -17.46
N VAL A 51 -14.90 -1.12 -16.32
CA VAL A 51 -13.72 -0.78 -15.50
C VAL A 51 -13.39 -1.98 -14.60
N HIS A 52 -12.17 -2.46 -14.67
CA HIS A 52 -11.65 -3.48 -13.78
C HIS A 52 -11.14 -2.81 -12.50
N LEU A 53 -11.83 -3.05 -11.38
CA LEU A 53 -11.41 -2.58 -10.07
C LEU A 53 -10.58 -3.66 -9.40
N ILE A 54 -9.28 -3.40 -9.26
CA ILE A 54 -8.29 -4.34 -8.74
C ILE A 54 -7.97 -3.92 -7.31
N VAL A 55 -8.45 -4.70 -6.33
CA VAL A 55 -8.32 -4.40 -4.90
C VAL A 55 -7.30 -5.34 -4.27
N CYS A 56 -6.28 -4.74 -3.64
CA CYS A 56 -5.23 -5.45 -2.92
C CYS A 56 -5.10 -4.85 -1.52
N VAL A 57 -5.11 -5.70 -0.50
CA VAL A 57 -4.79 -5.31 0.88
C VAL A 57 -3.40 -5.84 1.22
N VAL A 58 -2.51 -4.92 1.61
CA VAL A 58 -1.16 -5.22 2.09
C VAL A 58 -1.12 -4.95 3.58
N ASP A 59 -0.65 -5.91 4.34
CA ASP A 59 -0.69 -5.89 5.79
C ASP A 59 0.73 -5.88 6.35
N HIS A 60 1.11 -4.84 7.08
CA HIS A 60 2.27 -4.86 7.96
C HIS A 60 1.96 -5.83 9.10
N PHE A 61 2.14 -7.13 8.82
CA PHE A 61 1.72 -8.19 9.73
C PHE A 61 2.80 -8.45 10.77
N GLU A 62 2.73 -7.70 11.85
CA GLU A 62 3.72 -7.62 12.95
C GLU A 62 3.18 -8.32 14.20
N PRO A 63 3.29 -9.64 14.35
CA PRO A 63 2.82 -10.34 15.54
C PRO A 63 3.51 -9.87 16.83
N GLY A 64 4.76 -9.40 16.75
CA GLY A 64 5.56 -8.86 17.85
C GLY A 64 5.25 -7.41 18.22
N TRP A 65 4.33 -6.74 17.52
CA TRP A 65 4.02 -5.34 17.74
C TRP A 65 3.80 -4.99 19.21
N GLY A 66 4.40 -3.88 19.66
CA GLY A 66 4.33 -3.44 21.06
C GLY A 66 5.23 -4.24 22.01
N GLY A 67 6.19 -4.98 21.50
CA GLY A 67 7.08 -5.84 22.31
C GLY A 67 6.38 -7.07 22.87
N ALA A 68 5.36 -7.57 22.16
CA ALA A 68 4.55 -8.69 22.61
C ALA A 68 5.37 -9.98 22.80
N GLY A 69 5.18 -10.65 23.94
CA GLY A 69 5.77 -11.97 24.19
C GLY A 69 5.20 -13.04 23.24
N LEU A 70 5.93 -14.15 23.06
CA LEU A 70 5.67 -15.19 22.08
C LEU A 70 4.24 -15.77 22.16
N GLU A 71 3.66 -15.94 23.34
CA GLU A 71 2.28 -16.44 23.50
C GLU A 71 1.23 -15.47 22.92
N VAL A 72 1.44 -14.16 23.09
CA VAL A 72 0.58 -13.14 22.48
C VAL A 72 0.73 -13.16 20.97
N GLN A 73 1.95 -13.23 20.47
CA GLN A 73 2.23 -13.35 19.04
C GLN A 73 1.53 -14.56 18.42
N ARG A 74 1.64 -15.71 19.07
CA ARG A 74 0.94 -16.96 18.70
C ARG A 74 -0.59 -16.78 18.67
N ALA A 75 -1.14 -16.11 19.66
CA ALA A 75 -2.58 -15.86 19.73
C ALA A 75 -3.05 -14.97 18.57
N ARG A 76 -2.29 -13.93 18.21
CA ARG A 76 -2.56 -13.05 17.06
C ARG A 76 -2.60 -13.85 15.75
N VAL A 77 -1.57 -14.67 15.50
CA VAL A 77 -1.49 -15.50 14.28
C VAL A 77 -2.62 -16.53 14.26
N ARG A 78 -2.86 -17.26 15.38
CA ARG A 78 -3.96 -18.25 15.47
C ARG A 78 -5.32 -17.62 15.16
N ARG A 79 -5.58 -16.39 15.64
CA ARG A 79 -6.81 -15.69 15.35
C ARG A 79 -7.00 -15.48 13.86
N TRP A 80 -6.00 -14.96 13.18
CA TRP A 80 -6.04 -14.75 11.72
C TRP A 80 -6.26 -16.04 10.95
N VAL A 81 -5.55 -17.12 11.30
CA VAL A 81 -5.69 -18.42 10.64
C VAL A 81 -7.09 -19.01 10.84
N ALA A 82 -7.72 -18.79 12.00
CA ALA A 82 -9.05 -19.30 12.30
C ALA A 82 -10.18 -18.47 11.68
N GLU A 83 -10.11 -17.13 11.77
CA GLU A 83 -11.23 -16.25 11.43
C GLU A 83 -11.20 -15.77 9.97
N TYR A 84 -10.01 -15.45 9.44
CA TYR A 84 -9.87 -14.87 8.10
C TYR A 84 -10.44 -15.74 6.96
N PRO A 85 -10.20 -17.08 6.90
CA PRO A 85 -10.78 -17.91 5.85
C PRO A 85 -12.31 -17.90 5.85
N THR A 86 -12.93 -17.77 7.01
CA THR A 86 -14.40 -17.71 7.12
C THR A 86 -14.95 -16.43 6.53
N LEU A 87 -14.32 -15.28 6.80
CA LEU A 87 -14.64 -14.00 6.14
C LEU A 87 -14.41 -14.09 4.64
N ALA A 88 -13.20 -14.51 4.22
CA ALA A 88 -12.79 -14.51 2.83
C ALA A 88 -13.68 -15.38 1.93
N ARG A 89 -14.16 -16.52 2.44
CA ARG A 89 -15.05 -17.41 1.67
C ARG A 89 -16.44 -16.83 1.39
N ARG A 90 -16.89 -15.85 2.16
CA ARG A 90 -18.20 -15.20 1.94
C ARG A 90 -18.17 -14.20 0.81
N HIS A 91 -16.99 -13.72 0.43
CA HIS A 91 -16.81 -12.64 -0.54
C HIS A 91 -16.17 -13.16 -1.82
N ARG A 92 -16.74 -12.77 -2.96
CA ARG A 92 -16.35 -13.25 -4.28
C ARG A 92 -16.16 -12.09 -5.26
N ASP A 93 -15.07 -12.14 -6.00
CA ASP A 93 -14.83 -11.23 -7.12
C ASP A 93 -15.58 -11.66 -8.42
N ALA A 94 -15.34 -10.94 -9.52
CA ALA A 94 -15.96 -11.22 -10.82
C ALA A 94 -15.62 -12.60 -11.41
N ALA A 95 -14.54 -13.22 -10.95
CA ALA A 95 -14.12 -14.58 -11.34
C ALA A 95 -14.51 -15.65 -10.31
N GLY A 96 -15.28 -15.28 -9.28
CA GLY A 96 -15.66 -16.18 -8.19
C GLY A 96 -14.54 -16.50 -7.20
N ARG A 97 -13.41 -15.76 -7.25
CA ARG A 97 -12.28 -15.93 -6.33
C ARG A 97 -12.62 -15.34 -4.97
N PRO A 98 -12.18 -15.98 -3.87
CA PRO A 98 -12.38 -15.41 -2.53
C PRO A 98 -11.55 -14.12 -2.34
N TYR A 99 -11.94 -13.31 -1.36
CA TYR A 99 -11.16 -12.17 -0.93
C TYR A 99 -9.71 -12.57 -0.60
N GLN A 100 -8.74 -11.78 -1.08
CA GLN A 100 -7.30 -12.02 -0.93
C GLN A 100 -6.67 -11.01 0.03
N HIS A 101 -5.68 -11.47 0.80
CA HIS A 101 -4.90 -10.66 1.73
C HIS A 101 -3.41 -10.94 1.55
N THR A 102 -2.54 -9.93 1.68
CA THR A 102 -1.09 -10.15 1.58
C THR A 102 -0.42 -9.77 2.90
N PHE A 103 0.18 -10.75 3.54
CA PHE A 103 0.88 -10.60 4.81
C PHE A 103 2.33 -10.23 4.55
N PHE A 104 2.72 -8.97 4.79
CA PHE A 104 4.11 -8.53 4.77
C PHE A 104 4.69 -8.80 6.15
N TYR A 105 5.50 -9.84 6.26
CA TYR A 105 6.02 -10.33 7.54
C TYR A 105 7.40 -9.74 7.84
N PRO A 106 7.64 -9.20 9.06
CA PRO A 106 8.88 -8.54 9.42
C PRO A 106 10.04 -9.53 9.62
N ILE A 107 11.18 -9.21 9.00
CA ILE A 107 12.41 -10.02 9.06
C ILE A 107 12.86 -10.21 10.51
N GLU A 108 12.88 -9.12 11.28
CA GLU A 108 13.36 -9.05 12.66
C GLU A 108 12.45 -9.77 13.67
N GLU A 109 11.21 -10.05 13.30
CA GLU A 109 10.25 -10.78 14.13
C GLU A 109 10.13 -12.27 13.73
N TYR A 110 11.09 -12.82 13.01
CA TYR A 110 11.02 -14.17 12.48
C TYR A 110 10.73 -15.24 13.53
N VAL A 111 9.57 -15.84 13.45
CA VAL A 111 9.14 -17.02 14.22
C VAL A 111 8.65 -18.09 13.25
N PRO A 112 9.32 -19.26 13.15
CA PRO A 112 9.02 -20.28 12.15
C PRO A 112 7.56 -20.71 12.11
N GLU A 113 6.96 -20.96 13.26
CA GLU A 113 5.57 -21.43 13.37
C GLU A 113 4.54 -20.41 12.85
N HIS A 114 4.83 -19.10 12.93
CA HIS A 114 3.98 -18.08 12.35
C HIS A 114 3.95 -18.19 10.83
N LEU A 115 5.12 -18.33 10.21
CA LEU A 115 5.24 -18.48 8.77
C LEU A 115 4.69 -19.81 8.26
N ASP A 116 4.83 -20.91 9.03
CA ASP A 116 4.21 -22.19 8.70
C ASP A 116 2.68 -22.06 8.66
N ALA A 117 2.10 -21.33 9.61
CA ALA A 117 0.67 -21.07 9.69
C ALA A 117 0.18 -20.19 8.50
N LEU A 118 0.89 -19.12 8.19
CA LEU A 118 0.59 -18.24 7.03
C LEU A 118 0.78 -18.98 5.69
N ALA A 119 1.80 -19.83 5.57
CA ALA A 119 1.98 -20.71 4.42
C ALA A 119 0.80 -21.67 4.26
N GLY A 120 0.19 -22.10 5.38
CA GLY A 120 -1.06 -22.86 5.39
C GLY A 120 -2.23 -22.09 4.75
N LEU A 121 -2.39 -20.79 5.06
CA LEU A 121 -3.39 -19.93 4.43
C LEU A 121 -3.15 -19.79 2.92
N ARG A 122 -1.89 -19.55 2.53
CA ARG A 122 -1.50 -19.45 1.11
C ARG A 122 -1.85 -20.74 0.34
N ARG A 123 -1.51 -21.91 0.88
CA ARG A 123 -1.86 -23.21 0.24
C ARG A 123 -3.37 -23.43 0.06
N GLN A 124 -4.18 -22.83 0.92
CA GLN A 124 -5.64 -22.85 0.82
C GLN A 124 -6.20 -21.78 -0.13
N GLY A 125 -5.37 -20.95 -0.74
CA GLY A 125 -5.79 -19.88 -1.67
C GLY A 125 -6.28 -18.61 -0.97
N PHE A 126 -5.87 -18.37 0.28
CA PHE A 126 -6.26 -17.20 1.07
C PHE A 126 -5.11 -16.19 1.21
N GLY A 127 -4.57 -15.75 0.09
CA GLY A 127 -3.56 -14.70 0.08
C GLY A 127 -2.13 -15.18 -0.08
N ASP A 128 -1.19 -14.32 0.32
CA ASP A 128 0.23 -14.52 0.10
C ASP A 128 1.06 -13.92 1.25
N VAL A 129 2.35 -14.26 1.28
CA VAL A 129 3.30 -13.72 2.25
C VAL A 129 4.44 -13.04 1.51
N GLU A 130 4.78 -11.83 1.94
CA GLU A 130 5.82 -10.99 1.35
C GLU A 130 6.73 -10.42 2.46
N VAL A 131 7.71 -9.60 2.11
CA VAL A 131 8.78 -9.14 3.01
C VAL A 131 8.48 -7.77 3.61
N HIS A 132 8.62 -7.67 4.91
CA HIS A 132 8.62 -6.44 5.70
C HIS A 132 9.91 -6.30 6.48
N LEU A 133 10.36 -5.08 6.76
CA LEU A 133 11.58 -4.85 7.54
C LEU A 133 11.53 -3.51 8.27
N HIS A 134 11.85 -3.54 9.57
CA HIS A 134 12.26 -2.36 10.32
C HIS A 134 13.77 -2.41 10.53
N HIS A 135 14.47 -1.33 10.18
CA HIS A 135 15.90 -1.20 10.44
C HIS A 135 16.24 0.25 10.76
N ASP A 136 17.34 0.49 11.47
CA ASP A 136 17.78 1.82 11.86
C ASP A 136 19.31 1.88 11.92
N GLY A 137 19.89 2.94 11.37
CA GLY A 137 21.34 3.09 11.30
C GLY A 137 22.03 1.96 10.51
N ASP A 138 21.33 1.35 9.57
CA ASP A 138 21.81 0.19 8.81
C ASP A 138 22.80 0.60 7.72
N THR A 139 23.42 -0.40 7.10
CA THR A 139 24.37 -0.28 6.00
C THR A 139 23.85 -1.01 4.77
N SER A 140 24.35 -0.63 3.59
CA SER A 140 24.01 -1.30 2.33
C SER A 140 24.28 -2.82 2.36
N ASP A 141 25.39 -3.23 2.99
CA ASP A 141 25.73 -4.65 3.12
C ASP A 141 24.84 -5.37 4.14
N GLY A 142 24.52 -4.71 5.27
CA GLY A 142 23.61 -5.22 6.29
C GLY A 142 22.21 -5.48 5.73
N LEU A 143 21.64 -4.48 5.07
CA LEU A 143 20.35 -4.60 4.40
C LEU A 143 20.34 -5.73 3.36
N ARG A 144 21.36 -5.79 2.49
CA ARG A 144 21.49 -6.84 1.49
C ARG A 144 21.53 -8.23 2.09
N ALA A 145 22.33 -8.41 3.14
CA ALA A 145 22.44 -9.69 3.83
C ALA A 145 21.13 -10.11 4.48
N ALA A 146 20.43 -9.19 5.16
CA ALA A 146 19.14 -9.43 5.78
C ALA A 146 18.09 -9.88 4.74
N LEU A 147 17.95 -9.15 3.63
CA LEU A 147 17.00 -9.46 2.56
C LEU A 147 17.28 -10.83 1.92
N LEU A 148 18.54 -11.10 1.55
CA LEU A 148 18.90 -12.39 0.93
C LEU A 148 18.71 -13.56 1.89
N GLY A 149 19.11 -13.42 3.15
CA GLY A 149 18.95 -14.47 4.18
C GLY A 149 17.48 -14.78 4.44
N PHE A 150 16.65 -13.75 4.60
CA PHE A 150 15.23 -13.97 4.89
C PHE A 150 14.45 -14.51 3.68
N THR A 151 14.70 -14.01 2.48
CA THR A 151 14.04 -14.50 1.27
C THR A 151 14.40 -15.96 0.97
N ALA A 152 15.65 -16.36 1.23
CA ALA A 152 16.07 -17.78 1.18
C ALA A 152 15.30 -18.60 2.23
N THR A 153 15.20 -18.13 3.47
CA THR A 153 14.43 -18.80 4.53
C THR A 153 12.95 -18.96 4.16
N LEU A 154 12.30 -17.90 3.67
CA LEU A 154 10.91 -17.95 3.22
C LEU A 154 10.72 -18.99 2.11
N ARG A 155 11.64 -19.04 1.17
CA ARG A 155 11.57 -19.95 0.02
C ARG A 155 11.85 -21.40 0.41
N GLU A 156 12.98 -21.63 1.05
CA GLU A 156 13.51 -23.01 1.26
C GLU A 156 12.81 -23.72 2.42
N ARG A 157 12.53 -22.99 3.49
CA ARG A 157 11.91 -23.58 4.69
C ARG A 157 10.39 -23.59 4.63
N HIS A 158 9.77 -22.51 4.15
CA HIS A 158 8.32 -22.33 4.24
C HIS A 158 7.58 -22.52 2.91
N GLY A 159 8.32 -22.67 1.78
CA GLY A 159 7.72 -22.80 0.46
C GLY A 159 6.96 -21.54 0.00
N LEU A 160 7.32 -20.40 0.59
CA LEU A 160 6.80 -19.08 0.26
C LEU A 160 7.63 -18.43 -0.86
N LEU A 161 7.19 -17.28 -1.34
CA LEU A 161 7.79 -16.53 -2.44
C LEU A 161 7.86 -17.34 -3.76
N ARG A 162 8.31 -16.69 -4.79
CA ARG A 162 8.41 -17.26 -6.15
C ARG A 162 9.83 -17.12 -6.67
N VAL A 163 10.14 -17.86 -7.71
CA VAL A 163 11.38 -17.69 -8.46
C VAL A 163 11.03 -17.30 -9.90
N ASP A 164 11.82 -16.42 -10.49
CA ASP A 164 11.69 -16.11 -11.91
C ASP A 164 12.38 -17.16 -12.78
N ALA A 165 12.30 -17.01 -14.09
CA ALA A 165 12.90 -17.93 -15.06
C ALA A 165 14.44 -18.06 -14.92
N THR A 166 15.09 -17.13 -14.22
CA THR A 166 16.55 -17.20 -13.94
C THR A 166 16.86 -17.92 -12.63
N GLY A 167 15.84 -18.38 -11.90
CA GLY A 167 15.97 -19.00 -10.57
C GLY A 167 16.10 -18.00 -9.42
N ARG A 168 15.92 -16.71 -9.68
CA ARG A 168 16.02 -15.66 -8.66
C ARG A 168 14.72 -15.58 -7.84
N VAL A 169 14.85 -15.54 -6.51
CA VAL A 169 13.71 -15.32 -5.62
C VAL A 169 13.12 -13.93 -5.84
N ARG A 170 11.79 -13.84 -5.95
CA ARG A 170 11.05 -12.61 -6.16
C ARG A 170 10.15 -12.34 -4.96
N TYR A 171 10.15 -11.08 -4.49
CA TYR A 171 9.37 -10.66 -3.34
C TYR A 171 8.85 -9.22 -3.50
N GLY A 172 7.72 -8.91 -2.85
CA GLY A 172 7.25 -7.56 -2.62
C GLY A 172 7.84 -7.02 -1.32
N PHE A 173 7.95 -5.71 -1.20
CA PHE A 173 8.54 -5.06 -0.03
C PHE A 173 7.65 -3.96 0.54
N ILE A 174 7.62 -3.88 1.88
CA ILE A 174 7.13 -2.74 2.64
C ILE A 174 8.20 -2.37 3.66
N HIS A 175 8.61 -1.11 3.67
CA HIS A 175 9.53 -0.58 4.66
C HIS A 175 8.81 -0.26 5.97
N GLY A 176 9.37 -0.70 7.07
CA GLY A 176 8.92 -0.36 8.42
C GLY A 176 8.99 1.15 8.70
N ASN A 177 8.09 1.65 9.54
CA ASN A 177 8.02 3.08 9.86
C ASN A 177 7.92 4.02 8.63
N TRP A 178 7.58 3.48 7.43
CA TRP A 178 7.51 4.19 6.14
C TRP A 178 8.80 4.93 5.75
N ALA A 179 9.96 4.57 6.33
CA ALA A 179 11.20 5.32 6.17
C ALA A 179 12.05 4.89 4.96
N LEU A 180 11.42 4.28 3.93
CA LEU A 180 12.05 3.81 2.70
C LEU A 180 13.09 4.81 2.18
N ASP A 181 14.27 4.30 1.82
CA ASP A 181 15.35 5.07 1.21
C ASP A 181 15.75 6.30 2.05
N ASN A 182 15.95 6.05 3.33
CA ASN A 182 16.35 7.05 4.32
C ASN A 182 15.50 8.34 4.27
N SER A 183 14.19 8.19 4.03
CA SER A 183 13.29 9.30 3.69
C SER A 183 12.92 10.23 4.82
N ARG A 184 13.25 9.87 6.07
CA ARG A 184 13.03 10.74 7.22
C ARG A 184 14.06 11.87 7.24
N PRO A 185 13.64 13.12 7.56
CA PRO A 185 14.58 14.25 7.65
C PRO A 185 15.65 14.10 8.76
N ASP A 186 15.37 13.31 9.79
CA ASP A 186 16.28 13.04 10.90
C ASP A 186 17.17 11.81 10.66
N GLY A 187 17.03 11.12 9.54
CA GLY A 187 17.80 9.94 9.16
C GLY A 187 17.50 8.68 9.97
N ARG A 188 16.54 8.70 10.92
CA ARG A 188 16.17 7.53 11.70
C ARG A 188 15.36 6.52 10.88
N TRP A 189 15.41 5.28 11.34
CA TRP A 189 14.63 4.14 10.86
C TRP A 189 14.96 3.66 9.44
N CYS A 190 16.19 3.92 9.00
CA CYS A 190 16.77 3.35 7.80
C CYS A 190 18.32 3.44 7.85
N GLY A 191 18.93 4.51 7.35
CA GLY A 191 20.39 4.69 7.28
C GLY A 191 20.97 4.41 5.89
N VAL A 192 20.18 3.87 4.97
CA VAL A 192 20.64 3.41 3.64
C VAL A 192 20.06 4.30 2.52
N ASN A 193 20.92 4.99 1.77
CA ASN A 193 20.52 5.88 0.67
C ASN A 193 20.49 5.18 -0.70
N ASP A 194 20.96 3.95 -0.81
CA ASP A 194 20.92 3.12 -2.02
C ASP A 194 19.95 1.93 -1.86
N GLU A 195 18.95 2.10 -1.02
CA GLU A 195 18.01 1.05 -0.65
C GLU A 195 17.18 0.57 -1.84
N LEU A 196 16.69 1.48 -2.72
CA LEU A 196 15.89 1.08 -3.88
C LEU A 196 16.69 0.18 -4.83
N ARG A 197 17.97 0.50 -5.01
CA ARG A 197 18.89 -0.30 -5.82
C ARG A 197 19.13 -1.67 -5.19
N ILE A 198 19.36 -1.73 -3.87
CA ILE A 198 19.55 -2.99 -3.15
C ILE A 198 18.31 -3.85 -3.26
N LEU A 199 17.12 -3.31 -3.02
CA LEU A 199 15.85 -4.00 -3.19
C LEU A 199 15.73 -4.58 -4.60
N GLY A 200 15.90 -3.76 -5.63
CA GLY A 200 15.90 -4.22 -7.02
C GLY A 200 16.93 -5.32 -7.27
N GLN A 201 18.15 -5.20 -6.78
CA GLN A 201 19.23 -6.18 -6.94
C GLN A 201 19.01 -7.48 -6.15
N THR A 202 18.31 -7.49 -5.06
CA THR A 202 18.01 -8.67 -4.24
C THR A 202 16.73 -9.41 -4.65
N GLY A 203 15.99 -8.91 -5.66
CA GLY A 203 14.86 -9.61 -6.25
C GLY A 203 13.50 -8.97 -5.94
N CYS A 204 13.46 -7.82 -5.26
CA CYS A 204 12.22 -7.10 -5.06
C CYS A 204 11.58 -6.75 -6.40
N TYR A 205 10.31 -7.16 -6.58
CA TYR A 205 9.58 -6.87 -7.79
C TYR A 205 8.84 -5.53 -7.74
N ALA A 206 8.44 -5.10 -6.53
CA ALA A 206 7.80 -3.81 -6.29
C ALA A 206 7.82 -3.44 -4.80
N ASP A 207 7.84 -2.14 -4.52
CA ASP A 207 7.60 -1.56 -3.20
C ASP A 207 6.13 -1.13 -3.05
N PHE A 208 5.56 -1.42 -1.88
CA PHE A 208 4.17 -1.12 -1.50
C PHE A 208 4.07 -0.18 -0.29
N THR A 209 5.15 0.46 0.12
CA THR A 209 5.21 1.29 1.33
C THR A 209 4.26 2.48 1.30
N MET A 210 4.18 3.21 0.18
CA MET A 210 3.44 4.46 0.09
C MET A 210 1.93 4.27 -0.18
N PRO A 211 1.03 5.14 0.33
CA PRO A 211 1.30 6.43 0.99
C PRO A 211 1.58 6.29 2.48
N SER A 212 2.30 7.26 3.02
CA SER A 212 2.65 7.36 4.44
C SER A 212 2.05 8.58 5.14
N ALA A 213 1.27 9.42 4.43
CA ALA A 213 0.66 10.61 5.03
C ALA A 213 -0.22 10.25 6.25
N PRO A 214 -0.09 10.99 7.36
CA PRO A 214 0.54 12.31 7.50
C PRO A 214 2.03 12.30 7.91
N SER A 215 2.78 11.24 7.68
CA SER A 215 4.21 11.17 8.01
C SER A 215 5.06 12.14 7.19
N ASP A 216 6.22 12.53 7.72
CA ASP A 216 7.24 13.31 7.03
C ASP A 216 7.99 12.51 5.93
N THR A 217 7.81 11.20 5.90
CA THR A 217 8.30 10.32 4.83
C THR A 217 7.47 10.41 3.55
N GLN A 218 6.26 11.02 3.60
CA GLN A 218 5.36 11.10 2.45
C GLN A 218 6.02 11.73 1.22
N THR A 219 5.84 11.09 0.07
CA THR A 219 6.37 11.52 -1.24
C THR A 219 5.51 12.63 -1.88
N ARG A 220 6.15 13.42 -2.78
CA ARG A 220 5.43 14.42 -3.62
C ARG A 220 4.58 13.75 -4.68
N LYS A 221 5.09 12.66 -5.26
CA LYS A 221 4.35 11.83 -6.21
C LYS A 221 3.39 10.96 -5.44
N ILE A 222 2.10 11.04 -5.77
CA ILE A 222 1.02 10.33 -5.10
C ILE A 222 0.13 9.63 -6.12
N ASN A 223 -0.61 8.63 -5.65
CA ASN A 223 -1.62 7.94 -6.45
C ASN A 223 -1.06 7.46 -7.80
N GLY A 224 0.11 6.86 -7.79
CA GLY A 224 0.81 6.46 -9.00
C GLY A 224 1.42 5.06 -8.93
N ILE A 225 1.65 4.51 -10.11
CA ILE A 225 2.46 3.33 -10.35
C ILE A 225 3.62 3.80 -11.24
N TYR A 226 4.85 3.71 -10.74
CA TYR A 226 5.98 4.32 -11.42
C TYR A 226 7.30 3.63 -11.07
N TYR A 227 8.29 3.79 -11.91
CA TYR A 227 9.67 3.38 -11.64
C TYR A 227 10.43 4.52 -10.99
N ALA A 228 11.06 4.27 -9.85
CA ALA A 228 12.00 5.15 -9.18
C ALA A 228 13.43 4.80 -9.58
N THR A 229 14.26 5.83 -9.75
CA THR A 229 15.72 5.70 -9.96
C THR A 229 16.43 6.19 -8.72
N ASP A 230 17.31 5.39 -8.20
CA ASP A 230 18.07 5.63 -6.99
C ASP A 230 19.24 6.60 -7.21
N ASP A 231 19.43 7.53 -6.27
CA ASP A 231 20.66 8.31 -6.14
C ASP A 231 21.32 7.98 -4.78
N PRO A 232 22.35 7.11 -4.74
CA PRO A 232 22.97 6.66 -3.48
C PRO A 232 23.55 7.77 -2.62
N ARG A 233 23.64 8.99 -3.14
CA ARG A 233 24.14 10.15 -2.41
C ARG A 233 23.04 10.97 -1.74
N ARG A 234 21.76 10.62 -1.95
CA ARG A 234 20.60 11.39 -1.51
C ARG A 234 19.50 10.49 -1.00
N PRO A 235 18.87 10.83 0.12
CA PRO A 235 17.71 10.10 0.59
C PRO A 235 16.49 10.35 -0.28
N LYS A 236 15.51 9.44 -0.19
CA LYS A 236 14.16 9.60 -0.73
C LYS A 236 14.09 9.72 -2.25
N SER A 237 14.87 8.92 -2.96
CA SER A 237 14.91 8.87 -4.43
C SER A 237 13.54 8.52 -5.04
N HIS A 238 12.72 7.74 -4.33
CA HIS A 238 11.34 7.40 -4.71
C HIS A 238 10.34 8.57 -4.66
N ASN A 239 10.78 9.76 -4.24
CA ASN A 239 9.94 10.97 -4.21
C ASN A 239 9.44 11.40 -5.60
N THR A 240 10.11 10.94 -6.64
CA THR A 240 9.79 11.14 -8.06
C THR A 240 10.00 9.84 -8.84
N GLY A 241 9.62 9.81 -10.11
CA GLY A 241 9.85 8.65 -10.97
C GLY A 241 9.03 8.72 -12.25
N VAL A 242 9.28 7.77 -13.15
CA VAL A 242 8.66 7.65 -14.47
C VAL A 242 7.39 6.80 -14.36
N ASP A 243 6.22 7.34 -14.70
CA ASP A 243 4.96 6.58 -14.68
C ASP A 243 5.05 5.35 -15.59
N VAL A 244 4.59 4.22 -15.08
CA VAL A 244 4.38 3.01 -15.92
C VAL A 244 3.31 3.32 -16.97
N ARG A 245 3.57 2.94 -18.21
CA ARG A 245 2.67 3.18 -19.34
C ARG A 245 2.62 2.01 -20.31
N VAL A 246 1.50 1.88 -20.99
CA VAL A 246 1.30 0.88 -22.04
C VAL A 246 2.35 1.05 -23.13
N GLY A 247 3.00 -0.05 -23.52
CA GLY A 247 4.11 -0.06 -24.50
C GLY A 247 5.40 0.56 -23.97
N GLY A 248 5.46 0.87 -22.66
CA GLY A 248 6.69 1.30 -22.00
C GLY A 248 7.63 0.13 -21.70
N ALA A 249 8.84 0.48 -21.29
CA ALA A 249 9.79 -0.47 -20.72
C ALA A 249 10.09 -0.13 -19.27
N PRO A 250 10.47 -1.11 -18.44
CA PRO A 250 10.97 -0.85 -17.09
C PRO A 250 12.15 0.14 -17.14
N THR A 251 12.11 1.13 -16.27
CA THR A 251 13.15 2.15 -16.14
C THR A 251 13.50 2.34 -14.67
N GLY A 252 14.74 2.73 -14.36
CA GLY A 252 15.17 2.91 -12.97
C GLY A 252 15.41 1.59 -12.23
N ASP A 253 15.43 1.66 -10.90
CA ASP A 253 15.89 0.58 -10.04
C ASP A 253 14.74 -0.20 -9.39
N LEU A 254 13.58 0.45 -9.11
CA LEU A 254 12.47 -0.19 -8.39
C LEU A 254 11.10 0.30 -8.88
N LEU A 255 10.16 -0.63 -9.01
CA LEU A 255 8.75 -0.32 -9.24
C LEU A 255 8.08 0.09 -7.93
N MET A 256 7.41 1.24 -7.93
CA MET A 256 6.64 1.77 -6.81
C MET A 256 5.15 1.61 -7.09
N VAL A 257 4.41 0.99 -6.17
CA VAL A 257 2.94 0.83 -6.23
C VAL A 257 2.31 1.55 -5.06
N GLN A 258 1.75 2.72 -5.32
CA GLN A 258 1.14 3.52 -4.27
C GLN A 258 -0.34 3.20 -4.07
N GLY A 259 -0.81 3.32 -2.82
CA GLY A 259 -2.23 3.35 -2.49
C GLY A 259 -2.86 4.73 -2.68
N PRO A 260 -4.20 4.84 -2.47
CA PRO A 260 -4.92 6.09 -2.61
C PRO A 260 -4.54 7.10 -1.51
N LEU A 261 -4.34 8.36 -1.89
CA LEU A 261 -4.14 9.47 -0.98
C LEU A 261 -4.98 10.66 -1.42
N THR A 262 -5.90 11.11 -0.56
CA THR A 262 -6.79 12.22 -0.85
C THR A 262 -7.29 12.91 0.43
N LEU A 263 -8.14 13.90 0.28
CA LEU A 263 -8.86 14.56 1.37
C LEU A 263 -10.29 14.04 1.45
N ASN A 264 -10.68 13.58 2.63
CA ASN A 264 -12.04 13.11 2.90
C ASN A 264 -12.89 14.26 3.51
N TRP A 265 -13.69 14.90 2.66
CA TRP A 265 -14.56 15.99 3.03
C TRP A 265 -15.85 15.52 3.74
N SER A 266 -16.22 14.25 3.64
CA SER A 266 -17.35 13.67 4.34
C SER A 266 -17.06 13.44 5.82
N ARG A 267 -15.79 13.22 6.18
CA ARG A 267 -15.30 13.08 7.57
C ARG A 267 -14.40 14.27 7.89
N ARG A 268 -14.90 15.17 8.73
CA ARG A 268 -14.19 16.41 9.07
C ARG A 268 -13.73 16.41 10.52
N LYS A 269 -12.53 16.89 10.77
CA LYS A 269 -12.07 17.24 12.10
C LYS A 269 -12.62 18.61 12.46
N TRP A 270 -13.21 18.73 13.63
CA TRP A 270 -13.89 19.96 14.13
C TRP A 270 -14.97 20.53 13.17
N GLY A 271 -15.60 19.68 12.37
CA GLY A 271 -16.63 20.07 11.42
C GLY A 271 -16.16 20.84 10.17
N VAL A 272 -14.91 21.27 10.13
CA VAL A 272 -14.38 22.15 9.05
C VAL A 272 -13.23 21.55 8.26
N LEU A 273 -12.31 20.81 8.87
CA LEU A 273 -11.10 20.32 8.21
C LEU A 273 -11.29 18.89 7.69
N PRO A 274 -11.05 18.62 6.41
CA PRO A 274 -11.15 17.26 5.89
C PRO A 274 -10.11 16.36 6.55
N ARG A 275 -10.44 15.09 6.74
CA ARG A 275 -9.44 14.09 7.15
C ARG A 275 -8.59 13.68 5.95
N ILE A 276 -7.36 13.29 6.22
CA ILE A 276 -6.53 12.61 5.22
C ILE A 276 -7.10 11.20 5.04
N GLU A 277 -7.31 10.81 3.80
CA GLU A 277 -7.68 9.45 3.40
C GLU A 277 -6.51 8.85 2.64
N ASN A 278 -5.83 7.90 3.28
CA ASN A 278 -4.61 7.27 2.79
C ASN A 278 -4.75 5.76 2.48
N GLY A 279 -5.99 5.24 2.55
CA GLY A 279 -6.25 3.82 2.32
C GLY A 279 -5.91 2.91 3.50
N GLU A 280 -5.64 3.47 4.68
CA GLU A 280 -5.45 2.69 5.91
C GLU A 280 -6.75 2.02 6.35
N LEU A 281 -6.66 0.76 6.76
CA LEU A 281 -7.72 -0.01 7.41
C LEU A 281 -7.28 -0.36 8.83
N SER A 282 -7.86 0.31 9.82
CA SER A 282 -7.51 0.13 11.23
C SER A 282 -8.72 0.41 12.13
N ALA A 283 -8.59 0.20 13.44
CA ALA A 283 -9.63 0.57 14.40
C ALA A 283 -9.93 2.09 14.41
N ASP A 284 -8.90 2.92 14.16
CA ASP A 284 -9.06 4.39 14.09
C ASP A 284 -9.59 4.86 12.72
N ALA A 285 -9.36 4.06 11.68
CA ALA A 285 -9.84 4.26 10.31
C ALA A 285 -10.53 2.99 9.80
N PRO A 286 -11.68 2.59 10.38
CA PRO A 286 -12.28 1.29 10.09
C PRO A 286 -12.68 1.13 8.63
N PRO A 287 -12.69 -0.12 8.12
CA PRO A 287 -13.28 -0.44 6.85
C PRO A 287 -14.72 0.11 6.78
N ALA A 288 -15.02 0.93 5.78
CA ALA A 288 -16.34 1.54 5.66
C ALA A 288 -16.72 1.77 4.19
N PRO A 289 -17.97 1.43 3.80
CA PRO A 289 -18.45 1.53 2.42
C PRO A 289 -18.25 2.90 1.77
N GLU A 290 -18.47 3.98 2.51
CA GLU A 290 -18.35 5.35 2.02
C GLU A 290 -16.93 5.77 1.63
N ARG A 291 -15.91 5.05 2.10
CA ARG A 291 -14.50 5.29 1.76
C ARG A 291 -14.14 4.74 0.37
N ALA A 292 -14.84 3.70 -0.07
CA ALA A 292 -14.54 3.03 -1.35
C ALA A 292 -14.58 3.99 -2.54
N ALA A 293 -15.59 4.86 -2.60
CA ALA A 293 -15.70 5.85 -3.68
C ALA A 293 -14.52 6.84 -3.73
N LEU A 294 -13.95 7.18 -2.58
CA LEU A 294 -12.76 8.05 -2.49
C LEU A 294 -11.54 7.34 -3.07
N TRP A 295 -11.36 6.05 -2.80
CA TRP A 295 -10.24 5.27 -3.32
C TRP A 295 -10.33 5.08 -4.83
N VAL A 296 -11.48 4.65 -5.32
CA VAL A 296 -11.76 4.47 -6.76
C VAL A 296 -11.59 5.76 -7.53
N ALA A 297 -11.99 6.89 -6.92
CA ALA A 297 -11.85 8.22 -7.52
C ALA A 297 -10.38 8.68 -7.63
N GLN A 298 -9.39 8.07 -6.98
CA GLN A 298 -7.98 8.40 -7.20
C GLN A 298 -7.47 7.96 -8.58
N ASP A 299 -8.18 7.06 -9.26
CA ASP A 299 -7.94 6.67 -10.65
C ASP A 299 -6.49 6.20 -10.90
N ILE A 300 -5.96 5.40 -9.95
CA ILE A 300 -4.60 4.86 -10.05
C ILE A 300 -4.59 3.79 -11.14
N HIS A 301 -3.83 4.01 -12.19
CA HIS A 301 -3.76 3.11 -13.35
C HIS A 301 -2.41 3.20 -14.07
N VAL A 302 -2.07 2.19 -14.85
CA VAL A 302 -0.97 2.26 -15.81
C VAL A 302 -1.36 3.24 -16.92
N ARG A 303 -0.51 4.21 -17.22
CA ARG A 303 -0.80 5.26 -18.23
C ARG A 303 -1.16 4.65 -19.58
N GLY A 304 -2.33 5.04 -20.11
CA GLY A 304 -2.89 4.45 -21.33
C GLY A 304 -3.82 3.27 -21.08
N ARG A 305 -4.06 2.86 -19.81
CA ARG A 305 -4.99 1.80 -19.43
C ARG A 305 -5.93 2.24 -18.28
N PRO A 306 -6.72 3.32 -18.44
CA PRO A 306 -7.56 3.87 -17.36
C PRO A 306 -8.71 2.96 -16.94
N GLU A 307 -9.04 1.95 -17.74
CA GLU A 307 -10.05 0.94 -17.40
C GLU A 307 -9.54 -0.10 -16.39
N TRP A 308 -8.24 -0.17 -16.09
CA TRP A 308 -7.68 -1.01 -15.01
C TRP A 308 -7.28 -0.12 -13.85
N ARG A 309 -8.14 -0.07 -12.82
CA ARG A 309 -7.94 0.77 -11.64
C ARG A 309 -7.43 -0.05 -10.47
N PHE A 310 -6.30 0.35 -9.93
CA PHE A 310 -5.63 -0.32 -8.82
C PHE A 310 -5.96 0.42 -7.52
N VAL A 311 -6.47 -0.31 -6.53
CA VAL A 311 -6.75 0.17 -5.18
C VAL A 311 -5.94 -0.68 -4.20
N LYS A 312 -4.74 -0.21 -3.85
CA LYS A 312 -3.90 -0.82 -2.82
C LYS A 312 -4.24 -0.16 -1.47
N LEU A 313 -4.79 -0.94 -0.55
CA LEU A 313 -5.06 -0.55 0.83
C LEU A 313 -4.00 -1.12 1.75
N HIS A 314 -3.80 -0.53 2.94
CA HIS A 314 -2.83 -1.04 3.90
C HIS A 314 -3.41 -1.14 5.31
N THR A 315 -2.78 -1.97 6.14
CA THR A 315 -3.19 -2.20 7.52
C THR A 315 -2.02 -2.68 8.38
N HIS A 316 -2.25 -2.80 9.69
CA HIS A 316 -1.42 -3.47 10.69
C HIS A 316 -2.29 -4.52 11.39
N GLY A 317 -2.59 -5.61 10.66
CA GLY A 317 -3.65 -6.55 11.01
C GLY A 317 -3.37 -7.41 12.25
N ALA A 318 -2.09 -7.58 12.62
CA ALA A 318 -1.75 -8.35 13.81
C ALA A 318 -2.15 -7.67 15.13
N GLN A 319 -2.34 -6.35 15.15
CA GLN A 319 -2.81 -5.62 16.34
C GLN A 319 -4.26 -6.00 16.67
N GLU A 320 -4.57 -6.30 17.93
CA GLU A 320 -5.86 -6.85 18.37
C GLU A 320 -7.06 -5.98 17.96
N ALA A 321 -6.94 -4.64 18.12
CA ALA A 321 -8.00 -3.71 17.75
C ALA A 321 -8.25 -3.69 16.25
N ASN A 322 -7.17 -3.74 15.44
CA ASN A 322 -7.25 -3.77 13.98
C ASN A 322 -7.80 -5.13 13.50
N ALA A 323 -7.32 -6.25 14.07
CA ALA A 323 -7.87 -7.57 13.78
C ALA A 323 -9.39 -7.62 14.03
N GLY A 324 -9.87 -6.93 15.07
CA GLY A 324 -11.30 -6.86 15.39
C GLY A 324 -12.15 -6.26 14.27
N VAL A 325 -11.69 -5.20 13.62
CA VAL A 325 -12.42 -4.56 12.49
C VAL A 325 -12.16 -5.24 11.15
N LEU A 326 -10.97 -5.84 10.96
CA LEU A 326 -10.58 -6.51 9.71
C LEU A 326 -11.19 -7.91 9.55
N LEU A 327 -11.43 -8.61 10.63
CA LEU A 327 -12.02 -9.94 10.65
C LEU A 327 -13.52 -9.92 10.98
N GLY A 328 -14.07 -8.74 11.30
CA GLY A 328 -15.42 -8.53 11.77
C GLY A 328 -16.35 -7.88 10.75
N GLU A 329 -17.50 -7.41 11.26
CA GLU A 329 -18.59 -6.83 10.49
C GLU A 329 -18.19 -5.62 9.63
N ALA A 330 -17.24 -4.80 10.09
CA ALA A 330 -16.80 -3.62 9.35
C ALA A 330 -16.17 -3.99 7.99
N MET A 331 -15.31 -5.01 7.99
CA MET A 331 -14.71 -5.50 6.74
C MET A 331 -15.73 -6.24 5.87
N ASP A 332 -16.60 -7.04 6.46
CA ASP A 332 -17.70 -7.71 5.76
C ASP A 332 -18.62 -6.71 5.04
N ALA A 333 -18.97 -5.61 5.71
CA ALA A 333 -19.77 -4.55 5.11
C ALA A 333 -19.06 -3.83 3.96
N LEU A 334 -17.76 -3.56 4.10
CA LEU A 334 -16.95 -2.97 3.02
C LEU A 334 -16.88 -3.89 1.81
N LEU A 335 -16.53 -5.17 2.00
CA LEU A 335 -16.42 -6.15 0.91
C LEU A 335 -17.78 -6.36 0.21
N SER A 336 -18.86 -6.50 0.98
CA SER A 336 -20.22 -6.56 0.45
C SER A 336 -20.61 -5.32 -0.37
N HIS A 337 -20.14 -4.14 0.05
CA HIS A 337 -20.36 -2.91 -0.72
C HIS A 337 -19.56 -2.92 -2.02
N LEU A 338 -18.29 -3.32 -2.00
CA LEU A 338 -17.45 -3.42 -3.20
C LEU A 338 -18.09 -4.36 -4.24
N GLU A 339 -18.59 -5.50 -3.80
CA GLU A 339 -19.26 -6.48 -4.66
C GLU A 339 -20.56 -5.91 -5.27
N ARG A 340 -21.39 -5.23 -4.49
CA ARG A 340 -22.63 -4.62 -5.00
C ARG A 340 -22.40 -3.42 -5.91
N ALA A 341 -21.43 -2.55 -5.58
CA ALA A 341 -21.23 -1.29 -6.28
C ALA A 341 -20.27 -1.37 -7.46
N TYR A 342 -19.33 -2.35 -7.43
CA TYR A 342 -18.24 -2.42 -8.41
C TYR A 342 -18.06 -3.81 -9.02
N ASN A 343 -19.13 -4.62 -9.06
CA ASN A 343 -19.11 -5.95 -9.69
C ASN A 343 -20.40 -6.26 -10.45
N ASP A 344 -20.95 -5.26 -11.16
CA ASP A 344 -22.17 -5.42 -11.98
C ASP A 344 -21.92 -6.09 -13.34
N GLY A 345 -20.66 -6.37 -13.67
CA GLY A 345 -20.26 -7.00 -14.94
C GLY A 345 -20.32 -6.09 -16.17
N ALA A 346 -21.10 -5.01 -16.11
CA ALA A 346 -21.33 -4.09 -17.24
C ALA A 346 -20.48 -2.81 -17.12
N ARG A 347 -20.53 -2.14 -15.97
CA ARG A 347 -19.73 -0.93 -15.70
C ARG A 347 -18.44 -1.27 -14.98
N TYR A 348 -18.50 -2.25 -14.07
CA TYR A 348 -17.39 -2.65 -13.23
C TYR A 348 -17.24 -4.17 -13.16
N ARG A 349 -16.00 -4.62 -13.06
CA ARG A 349 -15.59 -5.97 -12.67
C ARG A 349 -14.60 -5.87 -11.53
N LEU A 350 -14.95 -6.44 -10.39
CA LEU A 350 -14.13 -6.46 -9.18
C LEU A 350 -13.13 -7.62 -9.25
N HIS A 351 -11.89 -7.36 -8.80
CA HIS A 351 -10.86 -8.38 -8.64
C HIS A 351 -10.20 -8.24 -7.27
N TYR A 352 -10.18 -9.32 -6.51
CA TYR A 352 -9.43 -9.44 -5.28
C TYR A 352 -8.08 -10.09 -5.58
N VAL A 353 -7.00 -9.38 -5.31
CA VAL A 353 -5.65 -9.81 -5.70
C VAL A 353 -4.66 -9.70 -4.56
N THR A 354 -3.63 -10.56 -4.59
CA THR A 354 -2.43 -10.42 -3.76
C THR A 354 -1.49 -9.35 -4.33
N ALA A 355 -0.47 -8.95 -3.56
CA ALA A 355 0.54 -7.99 -4.03
C ALA A 355 1.29 -8.51 -5.27
N TRP A 356 1.61 -9.81 -5.30
CA TRP A 356 2.21 -10.44 -6.48
C TRP A 356 1.31 -10.37 -7.70
N GLU A 357 0.04 -10.73 -7.57
CA GLU A 357 -0.93 -10.67 -8.67
C GLU A 357 -1.15 -9.23 -9.15
N LEU A 358 -1.20 -8.27 -8.23
CA LEU A 358 -1.28 -6.85 -8.58
C LEU A 358 -0.06 -6.44 -9.43
N TYR A 359 1.15 -6.83 -9.03
CA TYR A 359 2.36 -6.60 -9.81
C TYR A 359 2.25 -7.20 -11.22
N LEU A 360 1.81 -8.45 -11.33
CA LEU A 360 1.65 -9.13 -12.64
C LEU A 360 0.66 -8.39 -13.53
N LEU A 361 -0.45 -7.89 -12.97
CA LEU A 361 -1.45 -7.10 -13.70
C LEU A 361 -0.89 -5.75 -14.15
N VAL A 362 -0.09 -5.09 -13.32
CA VAL A 362 0.66 -3.88 -13.73
C VAL A 362 1.56 -4.18 -14.91
N LYS A 363 2.31 -5.29 -14.86
CA LYS A 363 3.20 -5.70 -15.96
C LYS A 363 2.43 -6.13 -17.21
N ALA A 364 1.29 -6.76 -17.07
CA ALA A 364 0.40 -7.09 -18.18
C ALA A 364 -0.14 -5.82 -18.87
N ALA A 365 -0.59 -4.83 -18.06
CA ALA A 365 -1.02 -3.54 -18.58
C ALA A 365 0.12 -2.80 -19.29
N GLU A 366 1.33 -2.81 -18.73
CA GLU A 366 2.52 -2.21 -19.34
C GLU A 366 2.83 -2.84 -20.71
N ARG A 367 2.75 -4.17 -20.83
CA ARG A 367 2.92 -4.89 -22.10
C ARG A 367 1.77 -4.69 -23.11
N GLY A 368 0.68 -4.02 -22.67
CA GLY A 368 -0.48 -3.79 -23.54
C GLY A 368 -1.41 -5.00 -23.67
N ALA A 369 -1.44 -5.91 -22.71
CA ALA A 369 -2.34 -7.07 -22.73
C ALA A 369 -3.80 -6.64 -22.99
N PRO A 370 -4.53 -7.28 -23.92
CA PRO A 370 -5.82 -6.80 -24.38
C PRO A 370 -6.95 -7.02 -23.36
N VAL A 371 -6.88 -8.09 -22.59
CA VAL A 371 -7.90 -8.53 -21.63
C VAL A 371 -7.27 -8.74 -20.25
N LEU A 372 -8.05 -8.49 -19.21
CA LEU A 372 -7.68 -8.80 -17.85
C LEU A 372 -8.38 -10.09 -17.43
N THR A 373 -7.60 -11.16 -17.32
CA THR A 373 -7.99 -12.37 -16.60
C THR A 373 -6.89 -12.64 -15.56
N VAL A 374 -7.22 -12.52 -14.27
CA VAL A 374 -6.23 -12.70 -13.20
C VAL A 374 -5.59 -14.09 -13.31
N ALA A 375 -6.40 -15.13 -13.57
CA ALA A 375 -5.92 -16.50 -13.73
C ALA A 375 -4.89 -16.62 -14.87
N GLU A 376 -5.21 -16.11 -16.08
CA GLU A 376 -4.29 -16.17 -17.23
C GLU A 376 -2.97 -15.42 -17.01
N VAL A 377 -3.03 -14.27 -16.30
CA VAL A 377 -1.84 -13.48 -15.99
C VAL A 377 -0.98 -14.17 -14.94
N VAL A 378 -1.60 -14.88 -14.00
CA VAL A 378 -0.89 -15.63 -12.93
C VAL A 378 -0.32 -16.95 -13.46
N GLU A 379 -1.06 -17.67 -14.31
CA GLU A 379 -0.62 -18.94 -14.89
C GLU A 379 0.46 -18.76 -15.97
N GLY A 380 0.49 -17.60 -16.62
CA GLY A 380 1.49 -17.26 -17.64
C GLY A 380 2.76 -16.59 -17.11
N ALA A 381 2.93 -16.48 -15.80
CA ALA A 381 4.08 -15.86 -15.13
C ALA A 381 4.96 -16.93 -14.47
#